data_c053aa721e76a17b6af482edd7a38428
#
_entry.id   c053aa721e76a17b6af482edd7a38428
#
_cell.length_a   1.000
_cell.length_b   1.000
_cell.length_c   1.000
_cell.angle_alpha   90.00
_cell.angle_beta   90.00
_cell.angle_gamma   90.00
#
_symmetry.space_group_name_H-M   'P 1'
#
loop_
_entity.id
_entity.type
_entity.pdbx_description
1 polymer ?
#
loop_
_entity_poly.entity_id
_entity_poly.type
_entity_poly.pdbx_seq_one_letter_code
_entity_poly.pdbx_strand_id
1 'polypeptide(L)'
;EQLTELLTNYGEVHEVWFDGANGEGPNGKKQEYDWTAILSTIRRLQPRAVTAIMGDDVRWVGNERGLGRETEWSATVLTPGTYARCEEQNKALGVKATSKDLGGRDMLVNAKELFWYPSEVDVSIRPGWFYHQQEDNQVKSLKHLTDIYFKSVGYNSVLLLNIPPDQRGRISDADVNRLKEFADYRKEIFTDNRVKGGLKAWTARPGDTRVYQLKPKSEINVVMLREDISKGQRMEAFTVEALTADGWKEIAKGTTVGYKPVSYTHLRAHETKA
;
A
#
# COMPACT_ATOMS: atom_id res chain seq x y z
N GLU A 1 0.96 -30.31 -1.50
CA GLU A 1 1.69 -30.72 -2.72
C GLU A 1 1.84 -29.52 -3.65
N GLN A 2 0.76 -28.92 -4.20
CA GLN A 2 0.81 -27.77 -5.11
C GLN A 2 1.60 -26.57 -4.54
N LEU A 3 1.34 -26.22 -3.29
CA LEU A 3 2.06 -25.11 -2.64
C LEU A 3 3.57 -25.39 -2.55
N THR A 4 3.98 -26.63 -2.27
CA THR A 4 5.39 -27.02 -2.26
C THR A 4 6.02 -26.87 -3.64
N GLU A 5 5.32 -27.32 -4.69
CA GLU A 5 5.78 -27.17 -6.07
C GLU A 5 6.00 -25.71 -6.46
N LEU A 6 5.00 -24.83 -6.20
CA LEU A 6 5.07 -23.42 -6.49
C LEU A 6 6.21 -22.71 -5.75
N LEU A 7 6.47 -23.09 -4.50
CA LEU A 7 7.47 -22.44 -3.67
C LEU A 7 8.89 -23.00 -3.86
N THR A 8 9.09 -24.05 -4.66
CA THR A 8 10.42 -24.65 -4.89
C THR A 8 10.91 -24.58 -6.31
N ASN A 9 10.02 -24.56 -7.32
CA ASN A 9 10.41 -24.75 -8.72
C ASN A 9 10.56 -23.46 -9.52
N TYR A 10 10.11 -22.30 -9.01
CA TYR A 10 9.98 -21.07 -9.79
C TYR A 10 10.79 -19.88 -9.23
N GLY A 11 11.73 -20.15 -8.34
CA GLY A 11 12.61 -19.14 -7.75
C GLY A 11 12.05 -18.46 -6.51
N GLU A 12 12.52 -17.23 -6.25
CA GLU A 12 12.12 -16.48 -5.06
C GLU A 12 10.68 -15.96 -5.17
N VAL A 13 9.90 -16.22 -4.12
CA VAL A 13 8.53 -15.75 -3.96
C VAL A 13 8.52 -14.67 -2.88
N HIS A 14 8.01 -13.48 -3.22
CA HIS A 14 7.98 -12.35 -2.30
C HIS A 14 6.69 -12.30 -1.49
N GLU A 15 5.59 -12.81 -2.04
CA GLU A 15 4.29 -12.80 -1.40
C GLU A 15 3.48 -14.05 -1.76
N VAL A 16 2.76 -14.60 -0.78
CA VAL A 16 1.74 -15.63 -0.98
C VAL A 16 0.41 -15.08 -0.50
N TRP A 17 -0.49 -14.89 -1.46
CA TRP A 17 -1.78 -14.28 -1.23
C TRP A 17 -2.89 -15.33 -1.17
N PHE A 18 -3.78 -15.21 -0.19
CA PHE A 18 -4.90 -16.13 0.00
C PHE A 18 -6.22 -15.36 0.05
N ASP A 19 -7.14 -15.67 -0.83
CA ASP A 19 -8.50 -15.12 -0.86
C ASP A 19 -9.27 -15.38 0.45
N GLY A 20 -9.07 -16.54 1.03
CA GLY A 20 -9.81 -16.94 2.24
C GLY A 20 -11.20 -17.49 1.99
N ALA A 21 -11.68 -17.47 0.75
CA ALA A 21 -12.94 -18.11 0.39
C ALA A 21 -12.88 -19.62 0.64
N ASN A 22 -13.89 -20.17 1.32
CA ASN A 22 -13.92 -21.55 1.70
C ASN A 22 -15.24 -22.28 1.33
N GLY A 23 -16.15 -21.60 0.66
CA GLY A 23 -17.44 -22.20 0.24
C GLY A 23 -17.26 -23.13 -0.95
N GLU A 24 -17.94 -24.28 -0.91
CA GLU A 24 -17.98 -25.28 -2.00
C GLU A 24 -19.14 -25.03 -3.00
N GLY A 25 -19.80 -23.90 -2.91
CA GLY A 25 -20.92 -23.50 -3.76
C GLY A 25 -22.31 -23.76 -3.14
N PRO A 26 -23.34 -24.06 -3.96
CA PRO A 26 -24.74 -24.11 -3.49
C PRO A 26 -25.04 -25.19 -2.45
N ASN A 27 -24.14 -26.16 -2.26
CA ASN A 27 -24.33 -27.25 -1.28
C ASN A 27 -24.19 -26.78 0.18
N GLY A 28 -23.76 -25.53 0.42
CA GLY A 28 -23.57 -24.96 1.75
C GLY A 28 -22.38 -25.50 2.52
N LYS A 29 -21.59 -26.43 1.94
CA LYS A 29 -20.38 -26.95 2.56
C LYS A 29 -19.25 -25.92 2.55
N LYS A 30 -18.36 -26.02 3.52
CA LYS A 30 -17.15 -25.21 3.64
C LYS A 30 -15.93 -26.09 3.71
N GLN A 31 -14.87 -25.67 3.01
CA GLN A 31 -13.57 -26.29 3.13
C GLN A 31 -12.91 -25.85 4.45
N GLU A 32 -12.24 -26.79 5.10
CA GLU A 32 -11.41 -26.51 6.26
C GLU A 32 -9.94 -26.54 5.82
N TYR A 33 -9.23 -25.44 6.04
CA TYR A 33 -7.83 -25.32 5.70
C TYR A 33 -6.94 -25.53 6.92
N ASP A 34 -5.93 -26.38 6.80
CA ASP A 34 -4.86 -26.47 7.78
C ASP A 34 -3.88 -25.30 7.62
N TRP A 35 -4.27 -24.13 8.16
CA TRP A 35 -3.45 -22.92 8.10
C TRP A 35 -2.09 -23.11 8.75
N THR A 36 -1.97 -23.94 9.78
CA THR A 36 -0.69 -24.24 10.44
C THR A 36 0.27 -24.92 9.47
N ALA A 37 -0.19 -25.95 8.76
CA ALA A 37 0.62 -26.65 7.76
C ALA A 37 0.93 -25.74 6.55
N ILE A 38 -0.02 -24.93 6.10
CA ILE A 38 0.15 -24.00 4.99
C ILE A 38 1.23 -22.97 5.34
N LEU A 39 1.07 -22.21 6.42
CA LEU A 39 1.99 -21.15 6.81
C LEU A 39 3.37 -21.68 7.16
N SER A 40 3.48 -22.81 7.88
CA SER A 40 4.77 -23.43 8.17
C SER A 40 5.51 -23.89 6.91
N THR A 41 4.79 -24.36 5.89
CA THR A 41 5.38 -24.72 4.59
C THR A 41 5.95 -23.51 3.89
N ILE A 42 5.24 -22.37 3.88
CA ILE A 42 5.72 -21.12 3.29
C ILE A 42 6.98 -20.65 4.03
N ARG A 43 6.93 -20.54 5.35
CA ARG A 43 8.09 -20.11 6.16
C ARG A 43 9.33 -20.97 5.97
N ARG A 44 9.15 -22.29 5.78
CA ARG A 44 10.26 -23.21 5.53
C ARG A 44 10.85 -23.07 4.13
N LEU A 45 10.02 -22.91 3.10
CA LEU A 45 10.46 -22.91 1.70
C LEU A 45 10.84 -21.51 1.19
N GLN A 46 10.13 -20.50 1.66
CA GLN A 46 10.31 -19.09 1.27
C GLN A 46 10.28 -18.20 2.54
N PRO A 47 11.33 -18.22 3.38
CA PRO A 47 11.32 -17.57 4.69
C PRO A 47 11.18 -16.04 4.64
N ARG A 48 11.43 -15.43 3.47
CA ARG A 48 11.27 -13.98 3.26
C ARG A 48 9.96 -13.59 2.61
N ALA A 49 9.17 -14.57 2.16
CA ALA A 49 7.86 -14.28 1.59
C ALA A 49 6.90 -13.77 2.68
N VAL A 50 6.16 -12.73 2.38
CA VAL A 50 5.05 -12.26 3.20
C VAL A 50 3.79 -13.07 2.87
N THR A 51 2.90 -13.23 3.86
CA THR A 51 1.60 -13.86 3.70
C THR A 51 0.51 -12.81 3.81
N ALA A 52 -0.32 -12.73 2.78
CA ALA A 52 -1.34 -11.70 2.67
C ALA A 52 -2.75 -12.26 2.84
N ILE A 53 -3.62 -11.46 3.41
CA ILE A 53 -5.04 -11.62 3.70
C ILE A 53 -5.29 -12.70 4.75
N MET A 54 -5.11 -13.97 4.43
CA MET A 54 -5.26 -15.07 5.38
C MET A 54 -3.89 -15.46 5.99
N GLY A 55 -3.07 -14.47 6.33
CA GLY A 55 -1.73 -14.65 6.89
C GLY A 55 -1.40 -13.62 7.96
N ASP A 56 -0.15 -13.68 8.42
CA ASP A 56 0.29 -12.93 9.60
C ASP A 56 0.97 -11.60 9.24
N ASP A 57 1.24 -11.33 7.95
CA ASP A 57 2.13 -10.23 7.58
C ASP A 57 1.41 -9.02 6.99
N VAL A 58 0.36 -9.25 6.20
CA VAL A 58 -0.35 -8.20 5.47
C VAL A 58 -1.86 -8.41 5.52
N ARG A 59 -2.61 -7.36 5.84
CA ARG A 59 -4.07 -7.39 5.95
C ARG A 59 -4.75 -6.73 4.75
N TRP A 60 -5.94 -7.18 4.42
CA TRP A 60 -6.75 -6.58 3.37
C TRP A 60 -7.28 -5.19 3.77
N VAL A 61 -7.21 -4.24 2.85
CA VAL A 61 -7.73 -2.88 3.06
C VAL A 61 -9.26 -2.83 3.14
N GLY A 62 -9.95 -3.82 2.58
CA GLY A 62 -11.41 -3.93 2.63
C GLY A 62 -12.14 -3.44 1.38
N ASN A 63 -11.45 -3.22 0.27
CA ASN A 63 -12.04 -2.93 -1.03
C ASN A 63 -11.09 -3.33 -2.17
N GLU A 64 -11.67 -3.57 -3.35
CA GLU A 64 -10.96 -3.98 -4.58
C GLU A 64 -10.85 -2.83 -5.60
N ARG A 65 -10.89 -1.59 -5.13
CA ARG A 65 -10.93 -0.40 -6.00
C ARG A 65 -9.58 0.30 -6.16
N GLY A 66 -8.54 -0.24 -5.57
CA GLY A 66 -7.24 0.42 -5.56
C GLY A 66 -7.15 1.62 -4.60
N LEU A 67 -7.95 1.62 -3.52
CA LEU A 67 -8.05 2.74 -2.59
C LEU A 67 -7.61 2.36 -1.17
N GLY A 68 -6.50 2.92 -0.73
CA GLY A 68 -6.07 2.95 0.67
C GLY A 68 -6.85 3.96 1.51
N ARG A 69 -6.46 4.09 2.76
CA ARG A 69 -6.98 5.09 3.70
C ARG A 69 -5.96 6.21 3.88
N GLU A 70 -6.41 7.44 3.92
CA GLU A 70 -5.53 8.60 4.19
C GLU A 70 -4.84 8.48 5.55
N THR A 71 -5.56 7.98 6.55
CA THR A 71 -4.99 7.64 7.86
C THR A 71 -4.78 6.13 7.93
N GLU A 72 -3.54 5.68 7.67
CA GLU A 72 -3.22 4.26 7.63
C GLU A 72 -1.99 3.95 8.49
N TRP A 73 -2.16 3.00 9.40
CA TRP A 73 -1.14 2.54 10.32
C TRP A 73 -0.70 1.11 9.98
N SER A 74 0.62 0.92 9.91
CA SER A 74 1.21 -0.42 9.85
C SER A 74 1.41 -1.02 11.24
N ALA A 75 1.63 -0.16 12.27
CA ALA A 75 1.58 -0.55 13.66
C ALA A 75 0.13 -0.49 14.14
N THR A 76 -0.49 -1.63 14.45
CA THR A 76 -1.93 -1.75 14.71
C THR A 76 -2.24 -2.51 15.99
N VAL A 77 -3.42 -2.28 16.55
CA VAL A 77 -3.98 -3.09 17.63
C VAL A 77 -4.63 -4.39 17.11
N LEU A 78 -4.80 -4.52 15.81
CA LEU A 78 -5.38 -5.71 15.18
C LEU A 78 -4.39 -6.87 15.27
N THR A 79 -4.79 -7.94 15.94
CA THR A 79 -3.99 -9.17 16.03
C THR A 79 -3.98 -9.86 14.67
N PRO A 80 -2.79 -10.12 14.08
CA PRO A 80 -2.68 -10.81 12.80
C PRO A 80 -3.05 -12.28 12.90
N GLY A 81 -3.41 -12.87 11.74
CA GLY A 81 -3.61 -14.31 11.59
C GLY A 81 -5.05 -14.74 11.48
N THR A 82 -5.19 -16.03 11.20
CA THR A 82 -6.46 -16.71 10.85
C THR A 82 -6.96 -17.63 11.95
N TYR A 83 -6.31 -17.61 13.10
CA TYR A 83 -6.63 -18.50 14.21
C TYR A 83 -7.80 -17.96 15.05
N ALA A 84 -8.63 -18.87 15.59
CA ALA A 84 -9.76 -18.52 16.44
C ALA A 84 -9.40 -17.54 17.56
N ARG A 85 -8.21 -17.71 18.18
CA ARG A 85 -7.68 -16.79 19.20
C ARG A 85 -7.56 -15.35 18.69
N CYS A 86 -7.09 -15.17 17.46
CA CYS A 86 -6.93 -13.84 16.87
C CYS A 86 -8.29 -13.19 16.63
N GLU A 87 -9.27 -13.96 16.16
CA GLU A 87 -10.63 -13.50 15.97
C GLU A 87 -11.29 -13.07 17.28
N GLU A 88 -11.12 -13.86 18.35
CA GLU A 88 -11.63 -13.54 19.70
C GLU A 88 -11.01 -12.24 20.23
N GLN A 89 -9.68 -12.07 20.11
CA GLN A 89 -8.98 -10.86 20.54
C GLN A 89 -9.47 -9.63 19.78
N ASN A 90 -9.57 -9.72 18.45
CA ASN A 90 -10.04 -8.64 17.60
C ASN A 90 -11.50 -8.28 17.88
N LYS A 91 -12.35 -9.30 18.11
CA LYS A 91 -13.75 -9.10 18.49
C LYS A 91 -13.87 -8.42 19.86
N ALA A 92 -13.06 -8.80 20.83
CA ALA A 92 -13.04 -8.18 22.15
C ALA A 92 -12.66 -6.69 22.11
N LEU A 93 -11.78 -6.31 21.15
CA LEU A 93 -11.41 -4.91 20.92
C LEU A 93 -12.39 -4.17 19.97
N GLY A 94 -13.37 -4.87 19.39
CA GLY A 94 -14.30 -4.30 18.42
C GLY A 94 -13.64 -3.91 17.08
N VAL A 95 -12.52 -4.55 16.71
CA VAL A 95 -11.76 -4.23 15.50
C VAL A 95 -11.78 -5.39 14.49
N LYS A 96 -11.56 -5.05 13.24
CA LYS A 96 -11.39 -5.98 12.11
C LYS A 96 -10.42 -5.38 11.09
N ALA A 97 -9.93 -6.17 10.14
CA ALA A 97 -8.97 -5.74 9.12
C ALA A 97 -9.42 -4.47 8.36
N THR A 98 -10.73 -4.32 8.17
CA THR A 98 -11.34 -3.17 7.48
C THR A 98 -11.61 -1.97 8.38
N SER A 99 -11.32 -2.03 9.69
CA SER A 99 -11.46 -0.90 10.61
C SER A 99 -10.51 0.22 10.25
N LYS A 100 -10.91 1.45 10.54
CA LYS A 100 -10.10 2.65 10.31
C LYS A 100 -9.23 2.92 11.54
N ASP A 101 -8.11 3.61 11.30
CA ASP A 101 -7.26 4.19 12.34
C ASP A 101 -6.78 3.20 13.42
N LEU A 102 -6.43 1.98 12.99
CA LEU A 102 -6.08 0.84 13.86
C LEU A 102 -4.84 1.05 14.75
N GLY A 103 -4.06 2.10 14.53
CA GLY A 103 -2.90 2.50 15.34
C GLY A 103 -3.06 3.90 15.94
N GLY A 104 -4.23 4.53 15.80
CA GLY A 104 -4.52 5.84 16.37
C GLY A 104 -4.62 5.83 17.89
N ARG A 105 -4.48 7.00 18.51
CA ARG A 105 -4.42 7.15 19.99
C ARG A 105 -5.61 6.55 20.69
N ASP A 106 -6.81 6.72 20.14
CA ASP A 106 -8.04 6.21 20.76
C ASP A 106 -8.06 4.67 20.81
N MET A 107 -7.51 4.04 19.77
CA MET A 107 -7.37 2.58 19.72
C MET A 107 -6.32 2.06 20.70
N LEU A 108 -5.28 2.86 20.96
CA LEU A 108 -4.18 2.47 21.85
C LEU A 108 -4.55 2.47 23.33
N VAL A 109 -5.57 3.18 23.73
CA VAL A 109 -5.97 3.31 25.17
C VAL A 109 -6.22 1.96 25.82
N ASN A 110 -6.83 1.02 25.10
CA ASN A 110 -7.17 -0.30 25.60
C ASN A 110 -6.29 -1.42 25.03
N ALA A 111 -5.29 -1.07 24.24
CA ALA A 111 -4.40 -2.04 23.59
C ALA A 111 -3.39 -2.58 24.59
N LYS A 112 -3.22 -3.90 24.62
CA LYS A 112 -2.16 -4.58 25.39
C LYS A 112 -0.89 -4.78 24.56
N GLU A 113 -1.06 -4.94 23.25
CA GLU A 113 0.00 -5.27 22.29
C GLU A 113 -0.23 -4.49 21.00
N LEU A 114 0.85 -4.25 20.26
CA LEU A 114 0.85 -3.70 18.91
C LEU A 114 1.51 -4.69 17.97
N PHE A 115 0.95 -4.80 16.78
CA PHE A 115 1.43 -5.69 15.73
C PHE A 115 1.81 -4.88 14.50
N TRP A 116 2.89 -5.28 13.85
CA TRP A 116 3.22 -4.76 12.53
C TRP A 116 2.40 -5.51 11.49
N TYR A 117 1.32 -4.89 11.03
CA TYR A 117 0.34 -5.51 10.15
C TYR A 117 -0.16 -4.49 9.12
N PRO A 118 0.68 -4.14 8.12
CA PRO A 118 0.34 -3.17 7.09
C PRO A 118 -0.87 -3.63 6.26
N SER A 119 -1.60 -2.65 5.70
CA SER A 119 -2.70 -2.94 4.80
C SER A 119 -2.20 -3.15 3.37
N GLU A 120 -2.92 -3.97 2.62
CA GLU A 120 -2.77 -4.16 1.20
C GLU A 120 -4.02 -3.70 0.46
N VAL A 121 -3.78 -3.01 -0.63
CA VAL A 121 -4.79 -2.58 -1.61
C VAL A 121 -4.66 -3.47 -2.81
N ASP A 122 -5.69 -4.20 -3.15
CA ASP A 122 -5.77 -5.02 -4.33
C ASP A 122 -6.68 -4.40 -5.40
N VAL A 123 -6.27 -4.56 -6.65
CA VAL A 123 -7.02 -4.07 -7.80
C VAL A 123 -6.54 -4.73 -9.08
N SER A 124 -7.43 -5.02 -10.01
CA SER A 124 -7.03 -5.52 -11.32
C SER A 124 -6.68 -4.36 -12.27
N ILE A 125 -5.71 -4.58 -13.16
CA ILE A 125 -5.42 -3.68 -14.28
C ILE A 125 -6.56 -3.63 -15.30
N ARG A 126 -7.40 -4.66 -15.32
CA ARG A 126 -8.56 -4.85 -16.20
C ARG A 126 -9.90 -4.64 -15.47
N PRO A 127 -11.05 -4.66 -16.15
CA PRO A 127 -12.37 -4.59 -15.51
C PRO A 127 -12.60 -5.70 -14.49
N GLY A 128 -12.19 -6.94 -14.81
CA GLY A 128 -12.30 -8.12 -13.95
C GLY A 128 -10.95 -8.69 -13.54
N TRP A 129 -10.99 -9.80 -12.78
CA TRP A 129 -9.80 -10.49 -12.25
C TRP A 129 -9.15 -11.46 -13.25
N PHE A 130 -9.87 -11.84 -14.30
CA PHE A 130 -9.42 -12.78 -15.31
C PHE A 130 -9.25 -12.10 -16.66
N TYR A 131 -8.45 -12.74 -17.55
CA TYR A 131 -8.21 -12.25 -18.89
C TYR A 131 -9.39 -12.51 -19.83
N HIS A 132 -9.82 -11.46 -20.53
CA HIS A 132 -10.75 -11.55 -21.65
C HIS A 132 -10.22 -10.69 -22.81
N GLN A 133 -10.03 -11.28 -23.99
CA GLN A 133 -9.46 -10.60 -25.15
C GLN A 133 -10.28 -9.36 -25.57
N GLN A 134 -11.60 -9.43 -25.48
CA GLN A 134 -12.48 -8.29 -25.79
C GLN A 134 -12.30 -7.09 -24.85
N GLU A 135 -11.55 -7.23 -23.76
CA GLU A 135 -11.24 -6.17 -22.81
C GLU A 135 -9.86 -5.53 -23.01
N ASP A 136 -9.12 -5.89 -24.08
CA ASP A 136 -7.79 -5.34 -24.33
C ASP A 136 -7.78 -3.81 -24.50
N ASN A 137 -8.89 -3.23 -24.94
CA ASN A 137 -9.08 -1.79 -25.02
C ASN A 137 -9.62 -1.14 -23.72
N GLN A 138 -9.85 -1.93 -22.66
CA GLN A 138 -10.36 -1.49 -21.37
C GLN A 138 -9.32 -1.56 -20.24
N VAL A 139 -8.06 -1.81 -20.59
CA VAL A 139 -6.94 -1.74 -19.65
C VAL A 139 -6.90 -0.35 -19.01
N LYS A 140 -6.81 -0.27 -17.69
CA LYS A 140 -6.80 1.00 -16.94
C LYS A 140 -5.80 1.98 -17.54
N SER A 141 -6.21 3.23 -17.70
CA SER A 141 -5.37 4.29 -18.26
C SER A 141 -4.17 4.59 -17.36
N LEU A 142 -3.11 5.17 -17.92
CA LEU A 142 -1.95 5.66 -17.15
C LEU A 142 -2.38 6.55 -16.00
N LYS A 143 -3.30 7.50 -16.25
CA LYS A 143 -3.84 8.37 -15.21
C LYS A 143 -4.49 7.58 -14.09
N HIS A 144 -5.31 6.58 -14.42
CA HIS A 144 -5.99 5.75 -13.41
C HIS A 144 -5.01 4.93 -12.57
N LEU A 145 -3.98 4.31 -13.19
CA LEU A 145 -2.94 3.58 -12.45
C LEU A 145 -2.11 4.50 -11.56
N THR A 146 -1.87 5.72 -12.01
CA THR A 146 -1.19 6.77 -11.22
C THR A 146 -2.04 7.17 -10.01
N ASP A 147 -3.33 7.39 -10.19
CA ASP A 147 -4.26 7.70 -9.09
C ASP A 147 -4.32 6.54 -8.06
N ILE A 148 -4.36 5.28 -8.54
CA ILE A 148 -4.28 4.09 -7.69
C ILE A 148 -2.98 4.09 -6.88
N TYR A 149 -1.84 4.32 -7.53
CA TYR A 149 -0.54 4.34 -6.86
C TYR A 149 -0.48 5.38 -5.74
N PHE A 150 -0.94 6.61 -6.00
CA PHE A 150 -0.95 7.66 -4.99
C PHE A 150 -1.96 7.41 -3.87
N LYS A 151 -3.06 6.72 -4.16
CA LYS A 151 -4.11 6.40 -3.18
C LYS A 151 -3.93 5.04 -2.49
N SER A 152 -2.88 4.31 -2.80
CA SER A 152 -2.48 3.05 -2.14
C SER A 152 -1.11 3.18 -1.50
N VAL A 153 -0.05 3.13 -2.28
CA VAL A 153 1.34 3.31 -1.81
C VAL A 153 1.55 4.69 -1.19
N GLY A 154 0.92 5.73 -1.78
CA GLY A 154 0.94 7.09 -1.24
C GLY A 154 0.20 7.25 0.09
N TYR A 155 -0.64 6.31 0.46
CA TYR A 155 -1.34 6.23 1.76
C TYR A 155 -0.80 5.11 2.64
N ASN A 156 0.48 4.77 2.49
CA ASN A 156 1.18 3.78 3.33
C ASN A 156 0.59 2.36 3.26
N SER A 157 0.02 1.96 2.13
CA SER A 157 -0.47 0.60 1.88
C SER A 157 0.42 -0.12 0.85
N VAL A 158 0.47 -1.43 0.90
CA VAL A 158 1.00 -2.26 -0.19
C VAL A 158 0.01 -2.17 -1.36
N LEU A 159 0.50 -2.21 -2.59
CA LEU A 159 -0.33 -2.30 -3.79
C LEU A 159 -0.12 -3.66 -4.46
N LEU A 160 -1.15 -4.48 -4.47
CA LEU A 160 -1.25 -5.68 -5.29
C LEU A 160 -2.03 -5.32 -6.56
N LEU A 161 -1.32 -5.21 -7.68
CA LEU A 161 -1.92 -4.97 -8.99
C LEU A 161 -2.06 -6.31 -9.73
N ASN A 162 -3.27 -6.82 -9.84
CA ASN A 162 -3.54 -8.04 -10.59
C ASN A 162 -3.38 -7.80 -12.10
N ILE A 163 -2.59 -8.66 -12.74
CA ILE A 163 -2.34 -8.67 -14.17
C ILE A 163 -2.58 -10.09 -14.65
N PRO A 164 -3.80 -10.39 -15.15
CA PRO A 164 -4.17 -11.75 -15.47
C PRO A 164 -3.42 -12.24 -16.72
N PRO A 165 -2.87 -13.48 -16.70
CA PRO A 165 -2.28 -14.08 -17.88
C PRO A 165 -3.36 -14.40 -18.92
N ASP A 166 -3.00 -14.30 -20.21
CA ASP A 166 -3.85 -14.73 -21.32
C ASP A 166 -3.90 -16.26 -21.43
N GLN A 167 -4.65 -16.75 -22.40
CA GLN A 167 -4.80 -18.21 -22.63
C GLN A 167 -3.50 -18.93 -22.97
N ARG A 168 -2.42 -18.21 -23.35
CA ARG A 168 -1.08 -18.75 -23.60
C ARG A 168 -0.23 -18.79 -22.33
N GLY A 169 -0.74 -18.36 -21.18
CA GLY A 169 0.00 -18.21 -19.92
C GLY A 169 0.97 -17.02 -19.94
N ARG A 170 0.71 -15.99 -20.73
CA ARG A 170 1.53 -14.78 -20.84
C ARG A 170 0.73 -13.54 -20.51
N ILE A 171 1.41 -12.50 -20.04
CA ILE A 171 0.80 -11.17 -19.93
C ILE A 171 0.56 -10.64 -21.34
N SER A 172 -0.64 -10.12 -21.60
CA SER A 172 -1.01 -9.60 -22.91
C SER A 172 -0.20 -8.35 -23.26
N ASP A 173 -0.02 -8.09 -24.57
CA ASP A 173 0.74 -6.93 -25.04
C ASP A 173 0.08 -5.60 -24.58
N ALA A 174 -1.24 -5.56 -24.48
CA ALA A 174 -1.97 -4.40 -24.00
C ALA A 174 -1.59 -4.06 -22.54
N ASP A 175 -1.53 -5.07 -21.67
CA ASP A 175 -1.13 -4.92 -20.27
C ASP A 175 0.36 -4.58 -20.14
N VAL A 176 1.22 -5.26 -20.90
CA VAL A 176 2.68 -4.99 -20.91
C VAL A 176 2.97 -3.54 -21.32
N ASN A 177 2.32 -3.02 -22.37
CA ASN A 177 2.52 -1.66 -22.81
C ASN A 177 2.07 -0.66 -21.74
N ARG A 178 0.91 -0.89 -21.12
CA ARG A 178 0.42 -0.03 -20.04
C ARG A 178 1.34 -0.04 -18.81
N LEU A 179 1.87 -1.21 -18.45
CA LEU A 179 2.82 -1.32 -17.33
C LEU A 179 4.14 -0.59 -17.62
N LYS A 180 4.65 -0.65 -18.86
CA LYS A 180 5.84 0.11 -19.25
C LYS A 180 5.60 1.62 -19.15
N GLU A 181 4.48 2.13 -19.70
CA GLU A 181 4.11 3.54 -19.58
C GLU A 181 4.03 3.97 -18.11
N PHE A 182 3.42 3.16 -17.27
CA PHE A 182 3.29 3.44 -15.84
C PHE A 182 4.64 3.41 -15.11
N ALA A 183 5.51 2.46 -15.45
CA ALA A 183 6.85 2.36 -14.88
C ALA A 183 7.71 3.58 -15.25
N ASP A 184 7.68 3.99 -16.51
CA ASP A 184 8.43 5.13 -17.03
C ASP A 184 7.94 6.44 -16.39
N TYR A 185 6.62 6.65 -16.34
CA TYR A 185 6.04 7.83 -15.70
C TYR A 185 6.37 7.90 -14.20
N ARG A 186 6.28 6.78 -13.48
CA ARG A 186 6.66 6.70 -12.07
C ARG A 186 8.14 7.02 -11.87
N LYS A 187 9.02 6.51 -12.76
CA LYS A 187 10.45 6.81 -12.73
C LYS A 187 10.70 8.31 -12.94
N GLU A 188 10.05 8.92 -13.91
CA GLU A 188 10.14 10.36 -14.21
C GLU A 188 9.78 11.20 -12.97
N ILE A 189 8.62 10.94 -12.35
CA ILE A 189 8.15 11.70 -11.17
C ILE A 189 9.17 11.67 -10.02
N PHE A 190 9.84 10.54 -9.77
CA PHE A 190 10.70 10.37 -8.61
C PHE A 190 12.20 10.52 -8.89
N THR A 191 12.61 10.82 -10.12
CA THR A 191 14.04 10.91 -10.48
C THR A 191 14.62 12.26 -10.12
N ASP A 192 13.89 13.36 -10.32
CA ASP A 192 14.41 14.70 -10.15
C ASP A 192 14.01 15.30 -8.80
N ASN A 193 14.90 15.14 -7.82
CA ASN A 193 14.76 15.78 -6.53
C ASN A 193 15.07 17.28 -6.62
N ARG A 194 14.08 18.12 -6.37
CA ARG A 194 14.17 19.59 -6.42
C ARG A 194 14.77 20.22 -5.16
N VAL A 195 14.98 19.48 -4.09
CA VAL A 195 15.59 20.00 -2.87
C VAL A 195 17.09 20.28 -3.09
N LYS A 196 17.53 21.52 -2.82
CA LYS A 196 18.93 21.92 -2.92
C LYS A 196 19.77 21.23 -1.83
N GLY A 197 20.91 20.65 -2.22
CA GLY A 197 21.81 19.97 -1.28
C GLY A 197 21.36 18.56 -0.87
N GLY A 198 20.29 18.04 -1.50
CA GLY A 198 19.79 16.69 -1.24
C GLY A 198 18.97 16.58 0.05
N LEU A 199 18.49 15.35 0.31
CA LEU A 199 17.68 15.04 1.48
C LEU A 199 18.57 14.57 2.63
N LYS A 200 18.32 15.11 3.82
CA LYS A 200 18.94 14.63 5.06
C LYS A 200 17.82 14.21 6.03
N ALA A 201 17.98 13.03 6.60
CA ALA A 201 17.12 12.59 7.67
C ALA A 201 17.23 13.55 8.89
N TRP A 202 16.16 13.73 9.61
CA TRP A 202 16.12 14.53 10.81
C TRP A 202 15.12 13.96 11.82
N THR A 203 15.33 14.26 13.09
CA THR A 203 14.40 13.87 14.14
C THR A 203 13.50 15.06 14.44
N ALA A 204 12.19 14.80 14.48
CA ALA A 204 11.16 15.80 14.76
C ALA A 204 10.44 15.48 16.09
N ARG A 205 10.04 16.55 16.77
CA ARG A 205 9.04 16.52 17.86
C ARG A 205 7.74 17.16 17.35
N PRO A 206 6.61 16.93 18.01
CA PRO A 206 5.38 17.64 17.67
C PRO A 206 5.60 19.17 17.62
N GLY A 207 5.18 19.79 16.52
CA GLY A 207 5.34 21.24 16.29
C GLY A 207 6.65 21.63 15.61
N ASP A 208 7.61 20.74 15.46
CA ASP A 208 8.87 21.07 14.76
C ASP A 208 8.62 21.29 13.26
N THR A 209 9.30 22.30 12.73
CA THR A 209 9.27 22.64 11.32
C THR A 209 10.65 22.47 10.68
N ARG A 210 10.69 21.97 9.45
CA ARG A 210 11.91 21.88 8.66
C ARG A 210 11.73 22.61 7.32
N VAL A 211 12.58 23.61 7.09
CA VAL A 211 12.59 24.35 5.82
C VAL A 211 13.61 23.76 4.86
N TYR A 212 13.20 23.51 3.63
CA TYR A 212 14.05 23.07 2.54
C TYR A 212 14.10 24.13 1.44
N GLN A 213 15.29 24.45 0.99
CA GLN A 213 15.49 25.33 -0.14
C GLN A 213 15.39 24.52 -1.44
N LEU A 214 14.59 24.98 -2.39
CA LEU A 214 14.51 24.37 -3.72
C LEU A 214 15.63 24.89 -4.64
N LYS A 215 15.95 24.11 -5.66
CA LYS A 215 16.77 24.57 -6.78
C LYS A 215 16.09 25.74 -7.48
N PRO A 216 16.83 26.71 -8.07
CA PRO A 216 16.22 27.86 -8.77
C PRO A 216 15.24 27.40 -9.87
N LYS A 217 14.16 28.15 -10.04
CA LYS A 217 13.12 27.88 -11.05
C LYS A 217 12.50 26.47 -10.96
N SER A 218 12.42 25.93 -9.74
CA SER A 218 11.79 24.62 -9.53
C SER A 218 10.28 24.74 -9.53
N GLU A 219 9.64 23.88 -10.29
CA GLU A 219 8.23 23.54 -10.15
C GLU A 219 8.13 22.21 -9.40
N ILE A 220 7.22 22.11 -8.44
CA ILE A 220 6.95 20.89 -7.67
C ILE A 220 5.47 20.54 -7.79
N ASN A 221 5.22 19.26 -8.06
CA ASN A 221 3.88 18.69 -8.14
C ASN A 221 3.72 17.49 -7.20
N VAL A 222 4.83 16.98 -6.66
CA VAL A 222 4.84 15.83 -5.73
C VAL A 222 5.77 16.14 -4.57
N VAL A 223 5.28 15.89 -3.36
CA VAL A 223 6.07 15.90 -2.13
C VAL A 223 6.03 14.49 -1.54
N MET A 224 7.20 13.88 -1.39
CA MET A 224 7.34 12.57 -0.77
C MET A 224 7.99 12.71 0.60
N LEU A 225 7.28 12.27 1.63
CA LEU A 225 7.79 12.14 2.98
C LEU A 225 8.11 10.67 3.27
N ARG A 226 9.05 10.41 4.17
CA ARG A 226 9.34 9.07 4.66
C ARG A 226 9.61 9.14 6.14
N GLU A 227 9.04 8.22 6.87
CA GLU A 227 9.33 7.99 8.27
C GLU A 227 10.32 6.82 8.43
N ASP A 228 11.26 6.92 9.37
CA ASP A 228 12.05 5.77 9.78
C ASP A 228 11.19 4.83 10.62
N ILE A 229 10.64 3.83 9.96
CA ILE A 229 9.74 2.84 10.56
C ILE A 229 10.47 1.75 11.35
N SER A 230 11.81 1.76 11.41
CA SER A 230 12.58 0.75 12.16
C SER A 230 12.25 0.72 13.65
N LYS A 231 11.66 1.82 14.16
CA LYS A 231 11.19 1.95 15.54
C LYS A 231 9.66 2.11 15.64
N GLY A 232 8.96 1.65 14.63
CA GLY A 232 7.50 1.81 14.48
C GLY A 232 7.11 3.11 13.80
N GLN A 233 5.85 3.18 13.38
CA GLN A 233 5.23 4.36 12.79
C GLN A 233 4.69 5.26 13.89
N ARG A 234 4.99 6.56 13.86
CA ARG A 234 4.69 7.49 14.97
C ARG A 234 4.16 8.85 14.55
N MET A 235 4.26 9.19 13.25
CA MET A 235 3.78 10.48 12.76
C MET A 235 2.26 10.45 12.56
N GLU A 236 1.56 11.35 13.24
CA GLU A 236 0.10 11.43 13.26
C GLU A 236 -0.47 12.51 12.36
N ALA A 237 0.32 13.55 12.08
CA ALA A 237 -0.09 14.64 11.21
C ALA A 237 1.11 15.39 10.66
N PHE A 238 0.95 15.95 9.49
CA PHE A 238 1.93 16.87 8.89
C PHE A 238 1.24 17.92 8.03
N THR A 239 1.91 19.05 7.88
CA THR A 239 1.55 20.11 6.92
C THR A 239 2.76 20.43 6.05
N VAL A 240 2.53 20.67 4.78
CA VAL A 240 3.53 21.15 3.84
C VAL A 240 3.13 22.55 3.37
N GLU A 241 4.05 23.48 3.51
CA GLU A 241 3.87 24.86 3.07
C GLU A 241 4.92 25.24 2.03
N ALA A 242 4.55 26.11 1.11
CA ALA A 242 5.47 26.74 0.16
C ALA A 242 5.55 28.22 0.41
N LEU A 243 6.77 28.78 0.35
CA LEU A 243 6.98 30.22 0.38
C LEU A 243 6.71 30.78 -1.02
N THR A 244 5.70 31.62 -1.11
CA THR A 244 5.28 32.34 -2.32
C THR A 244 5.58 33.84 -2.20
N ALA A 245 5.29 34.61 -3.23
CA ALA A 245 5.40 36.09 -3.16
C ALA A 245 4.54 36.71 -2.03
N ASP A 246 3.40 36.06 -1.72
CA ASP A 246 2.45 36.49 -0.68
C ASP A 246 2.70 35.86 0.71
N GLY A 247 3.83 35.18 0.90
CA GLY A 247 4.19 34.49 2.13
C GLY A 247 4.00 32.98 2.08
N TRP A 248 4.02 32.34 3.24
CA TRP A 248 3.83 30.89 3.38
C TRP A 248 2.39 30.49 3.11
N LYS A 249 2.19 29.53 2.20
CA LYS A 249 0.88 28.95 1.88
C LYS A 249 0.90 27.45 2.08
N GLU A 250 -0.12 26.92 2.76
CA GLU A 250 -0.35 25.47 2.86
C GLU A 250 -0.61 24.91 1.45
N ILE A 251 0.17 23.90 1.05
CA ILE A 251 0.04 23.22 -0.23
C ILE A 251 -0.38 21.76 -0.07
N ALA A 252 -0.15 21.19 1.08
CA ALA A 252 -0.58 19.83 1.40
C ALA A 252 -0.62 19.63 2.91
N LYS A 253 -1.48 18.72 3.34
CA LYS A 253 -1.51 18.18 4.70
C LYS A 253 -1.93 16.72 4.67
N GLY A 254 -1.59 16.01 5.72
CA GLY A 254 -1.98 14.62 5.89
C GLY A 254 -1.87 14.19 7.34
N THR A 255 -2.25 12.97 7.60
CA THR A 255 -2.25 12.39 8.94
C THR A 255 -1.01 11.52 9.17
N THR A 256 -1.01 10.29 8.69
CA THR A 256 0.10 9.35 8.88
C THR A 256 1.15 9.48 7.78
N VAL A 257 2.41 9.18 8.10
CA VAL A 257 3.50 9.13 7.13
C VAL A 257 3.88 7.69 6.82
N GLY A 258 4.54 6.97 7.69
CA GLY A 258 4.99 5.61 7.44
C GLY A 258 6.11 5.51 6.39
N TYR A 259 6.21 4.34 5.73
CA TYR A 259 7.36 4.06 4.87
C TYR A 259 7.43 4.93 3.61
N LYS A 260 6.31 5.23 2.97
CA LYS A 260 6.31 5.99 1.71
C LYS A 260 4.97 6.71 1.43
N PRO A 261 4.52 7.63 2.25
CA PRO A 261 3.41 8.47 1.84
C PRO A 261 3.87 9.45 0.77
N VAL A 262 3.02 9.65 -0.22
CA VAL A 262 3.22 10.62 -1.28
C VAL A 262 2.03 11.56 -1.27
N SER A 263 2.27 12.81 -0.91
CA SER A 263 1.27 13.85 -1.11
C SER A 263 1.35 14.35 -2.54
N TYR A 264 0.32 14.09 -3.33
CA TYR A 264 0.18 14.58 -4.69
C TYR A 264 -0.71 15.82 -4.67
N THR A 265 -0.11 16.97 -4.85
CA THR A 265 -0.86 18.23 -5.06
C THR A 265 -0.88 18.54 -6.55
N HIS A 266 -2.05 18.60 -7.14
CA HIS A 266 -2.24 19.28 -8.41
C HIS A 266 -2.06 20.79 -8.19
N LEU A 267 -0.82 21.24 -8.06
CA LEU A 267 -0.51 22.65 -8.24
C LEU A 267 -0.65 22.93 -9.73
N ARG A 268 -1.81 23.44 -10.15
CA ARG A 268 -1.96 24.00 -11.47
C ARG A 268 -0.94 25.14 -11.58
N ALA A 269 -0.09 25.06 -12.60
CA ALA A 269 0.97 26.00 -12.93
C ALA A 269 0.45 27.39 -13.34
N HIS A 270 -0.47 28.00 -12.58
CA HIS A 270 -1.05 29.31 -12.92
C HIS A 270 -0.66 30.43 -11.98
N GLU A 271 0.15 30.21 -10.94
CA GLU A 271 0.48 31.25 -9.99
C GLU A 271 1.98 31.51 -9.75
N THR A 272 2.87 31.00 -10.59
CA THR A 272 4.29 31.37 -10.55
C THR A 272 4.68 32.16 -11.77
N LYS A 273 4.08 33.35 -11.96
CA LYS A 273 4.72 34.42 -12.71
C LYS A 273 5.54 35.22 -11.72
N ALA A 274 6.85 34.99 -11.73
CA ALA A 274 7.84 35.93 -11.22
C ALA A 274 8.13 36.95 -12.29
#